data_51b52dc615c4621b1eec0d91333979c9
#
_entry.id   51b52dc615c4621b1eec0d91333979c9
#
_cell.length_a   1.000
_cell.length_b   1.000
_cell.length_c   1.000
_cell.angle_alpha   90.00
_cell.angle_beta   90.00
_cell.angle_gamma   90.00
#
_symmetry.space_group_name_H-M   'P 1'
#
loop_
_entity.id
_entity.type
_entity.pdbx_description
1 polymer ?
#
loop_
_entity_poly.entity_id
_entity_poly.type
_entity_poly.pdbx_seq_one_letter_code
_entity_poly.pdbx_strand_id
1 'polypeptide(L)'
;MQEQHLQRLTEAASYFAYPFDQDKLKQELEETCAQLDKGQDYRLRIALKKDGSIGLETATLPPLTATFRKAKLVEQTANLAQPFTYFKTSHRPHLTLEQQEQIYYNAQGQLLETSIGNLLLELDGKLYTPSAELGLLKGIYRQQLLDEGQATEKVLTLADLEQAEKIYACNAVRGLYELELDSKLSL
;
A
#
# COMPACT_ATOMS: atom_id res chain seq x y z
N MET A 1 -1.39 -1.63 14.62
CA MET A 1 -0.59 -1.44 13.36
C MET A 1 0.92 -1.69 13.52
N GLN A 2 1.60 -1.21 14.57
CA GLN A 2 3.06 -1.42 14.72
C GLN A 2 3.46 -2.89 14.69
N GLU A 3 2.80 -3.73 15.47
CA GLU A 3 3.08 -5.18 15.51
C GLU A 3 2.89 -5.87 14.16
N GLN A 4 1.85 -5.48 13.40
CA GLN A 4 1.62 -6.00 12.05
C GLN A 4 2.74 -5.60 11.06
N HIS A 5 3.32 -4.40 11.22
CA HIS A 5 4.49 -3.99 10.45
C HIS A 5 5.72 -4.84 10.80
N LEU A 6 5.95 -5.10 12.08
CA LEU A 6 7.06 -5.94 12.55
C LEU A 6 6.89 -7.38 12.07
N GLN A 7 5.69 -7.95 12.22
CA GLN A 7 5.37 -9.29 11.73
C GLN A 7 5.63 -9.41 10.22
N ARG A 8 5.11 -8.50 9.40
CA ARG A 8 5.34 -8.51 7.95
C ARG A 8 6.83 -8.41 7.60
N LEU A 9 7.60 -7.63 8.38
CA LEU A 9 9.04 -7.54 8.17
C LEU A 9 9.74 -8.85 8.53
N THR A 10 9.34 -9.50 9.64
CA THR A 10 9.84 -10.81 10.08
C THR A 10 9.56 -11.89 9.03
N GLU A 11 8.34 -11.93 8.50
CA GLU A 11 7.96 -12.86 7.44
C GLU A 11 8.81 -12.67 6.18
N ALA A 12 9.01 -11.41 5.77
CA ALA A 12 9.86 -11.08 4.62
C ALA A 12 11.34 -11.45 4.88
N ALA A 13 11.86 -11.14 6.05
CA ALA A 13 13.24 -11.49 6.45
C ALA A 13 13.45 -12.99 6.40
N SER A 14 12.52 -13.77 6.95
CA SER A 14 12.55 -15.24 6.92
C SER A 14 12.51 -15.77 5.48
N TYR A 15 11.59 -15.27 4.65
CA TYR A 15 11.45 -15.71 3.27
C TYR A 15 12.71 -15.46 2.43
N PHE A 16 13.32 -14.27 2.58
CA PHE A 16 14.52 -13.89 1.84
C PHE A 16 15.83 -14.32 2.52
N ALA A 17 15.75 -15.03 3.65
CA ALA A 17 16.90 -15.44 4.46
C ALA A 17 17.80 -14.25 4.87
N TYR A 18 17.19 -13.12 5.24
CA TYR A 18 17.93 -11.98 5.78
C TYR A 18 18.06 -12.10 7.30
N PRO A 19 19.25 -11.88 7.87
CA PRO A 19 19.39 -11.78 9.31
C PRO A 19 18.49 -10.66 9.85
N PHE A 20 17.70 -10.94 10.89
CA PHE A 20 16.81 -9.94 11.45
C PHE A 20 16.72 -10.09 12.97
N ASP A 21 17.06 -9.02 13.67
CA ASP A 21 16.93 -8.87 15.12
C ASP A 21 15.78 -7.91 15.41
N GLN A 22 14.63 -8.48 15.82
CA GLN A 22 13.43 -7.71 16.10
C GLN A 22 13.56 -6.85 17.36
N ASP A 23 14.28 -7.33 18.38
CA ASP A 23 14.43 -6.59 19.65
C ASP A 23 15.34 -5.39 19.44
N LYS A 24 16.40 -5.54 18.67
CA LYS A 24 17.24 -4.43 18.24
C LYS A 24 16.44 -3.39 17.46
N LEU A 25 15.58 -3.82 16.51
CA LEU A 25 14.72 -2.87 15.78
C LEU A 25 13.77 -2.12 16.71
N LYS A 26 13.16 -2.80 17.68
CA LYS A 26 12.26 -2.14 18.66
C LYS A 26 12.99 -1.06 19.45
N GLN A 27 14.20 -1.37 19.93
CA GLN A 27 15.03 -0.40 20.64
C GLN A 27 15.37 0.82 19.75
N GLU A 28 15.84 0.60 18.52
CA GLU A 28 16.15 1.68 17.57
C GLU A 28 14.92 2.54 17.24
N LEU A 29 13.73 1.93 17.16
CA LEU A 29 12.47 2.65 16.97
C LEU A 29 12.13 3.53 18.16
N GLU A 30 12.25 3.03 19.39
CA GLU A 30 12.00 3.80 20.61
C GLU A 30 12.95 4.99 20.71
N GLU A 31 14.24 4.78 20.48
CA GLU A 31 15.25 5.84 20.47
C GLU A 31 14.98 6.89 19.41
N THR A 32 14.60 6.46 18.20
CA THR A 32 14.25 7.36 17.09
C THR A 32 13.00 8.18 17.42
N CYS A 33 11.94 7.53 17.91
CA CYS A 33 10.69 8.21 18.27
C CYS A 33 10.86 9.20 19.42
N ALA A 34 11.76 8.91 20.38
CA ALA A 34 12.03 9.81 21.50
C ALA A 34 12.67 11.15 21.06
N GLN A 35 13.29 11.18 19.89
CA GLN A 35 13.94 12.38 19.34
C GLN A 35 12.99 13.22 18.45
N LEU A 36 11.79 12.73 18.14
CA LEU A 36 10.84 13.43 17.28
C LEU A 36 10.02 14.44 18.08
N ASP A 37 9.69 15.56 17.42
CA ASP A 37 8.78 16.57 17.99
C ASP A 37 7.36 16.00 18.11
N LYS A 38 6.80 16.06 19.31
CA LYS A 38 5.45 15.54 19.60
C LYS A 38 4.30 16.37 18.98
N GLY A 39 4.61 17.55 18.47
CA GLY A 39 3.65 18.45 17.83
C GLY A 39 3.39 18.16 16.35
N GLN A 40 4.02 17.14 15.77
CA GLN A 40 3.94 16.83 14.34
C GLN A 40 3.73 15.34 14.09
N ASP A 41 3.10 15.03 12.96
CA ASP A 41 3.05 13.67 12.45
C ASP A 41 4.29 13.36 11.60
N TYR A 42 4.76 12.13 11.71
CA TYR A 42 5.93 11.65 10.96
C TYR A 42 5.62 10.37 10.21
N ARG A 43 6.16 10.28 9.00
CA ARG A 43 6.32 9.01 8.31
C ARG A 43 7.66 8.41 8.74
N LEU A 44 7.63 7.22 9.31
CA LEU A 44 8.80 6.43 9.61
C LEU A 44 8.91 5.29 8.59
N ARG A 45 10.06 5.16 7.95
CA ARG A 45 10.38 4.10 7.01
C ARG A 45 11.44 3.18 7.61
N ILE A 46 11.17 1.89 7.59
CA ILE A 46 12.09 0.85 8.03
C ILE A 46 12.58 0.10 6.79
N ALA A 47 13.89 -0.04 6.62
CA ALA A 47 14.50 -0.81 5.55
C ALA A 47 15.49 -1.82 6.13
N LEU A 48 15.14 -3.12 6.01
CA LEU A 48 16.05 -4.22 6.32
C LEU A 48 16.87 -4.55 5.08
N LYS A 49 18.20 -4.56 5.20
CA LYS A 49 19.12 -4.91 4.13
C LYS A 49 19.52 -6.38 4.22
N LYS A 50 20.09 -6.90 3.14
CA LYS A 50 20.51 -8.30 3.00
C LYS A 50 21.53 -8.75 4.06
N ASP A 51 22.36 -7.83 4.53
CA ASP A 51 23.36 -8.07 5.58
C ASP A 51 22.78 -8.01 7.01
N GLY A 52 21.47 -7.80 7.15
CA GLY A 52 20.78 -7.62 8.42
C GLY A 52 20.84 -6.20 8.99
N SER A 53 21.50 -5.26 8.33
CA SER A 53 21.51 -3.87 8.79
C SER A 53 20.13 -3.22 8.58
N ILE A 54 19.74 -2.40 9.56
CA ILE A 54 18.46 -1.70 9.57
C ILE A 54 18.70 -0.23 9.25
N GLY A 55 17.94 0.31 8.33
CA GLY A 55 17.88 1.75 8.06
C GLY A 55 16.53 2.31 8.54
N LEU A 56 16.58 3.35 9.35
CA LEU A 56 15.41 4.12 9.76
C LEU A 56 15.47 5.51 9.12
N GLU A 57 14.37 5.89 8.48
CA GLU A 57 14.22 7.21 7.86
C GLU A 57 12.94 7.86 8.39
N THR A 58 13.03 9.08 8.87
CA THR A 58 11.88 9.87 9.32
C THR A 58 11.68 11.06 8.40
N ALA A 59 10.43 11.39 8.12
CA ALA A 59 10.06 12.60 7.41
C ALA A 59 8.77 13.15 8.00
N THR A 60 8.65 14.45 8.15
CA THR A 60 7.39 15.09 8.55
C THR A 60 6.29 14.71 7.57
N LEU A 61 5.12 14.44 8.10
CA LEU A 61 3.95 14.06 7.33
C LEU A 61 2.99 15.25 7.26
N PRO A 62 3.03 16.05 6.18
CA PRO A 62 2.10 17.17 6.04
C PRO A 62 0.65 16.65 5.97
N PRO A 63 -0.33 17.41 6.48
CA PRO A 63 -1.74 17.04 6.35
C PRO A 63 -2.12 16.88 4.88
N LEU A 64 -3.14 16.05 4.61
CA LEU A 64 -3.75 15.98 3.29
C LEU A 64 -4.47 17.30 3.04
N THR A 65 -4.00 18.06 2.05
CA THR A 65 -4.56 19.39 1.70
C THR A 65 -5.68 19.31 0.66
N ALA A 66 -5.79 18.18 -0.05
CA ALA A 66 -6.82 17.93 -1.04
C ALA A 66 -7.80 16.87 -0.55
N THR A 67 -9.09 17.04 -0.89
CA THR A 67 -10.14 16.06 -0.60
C THR A 67 -9.97 14.76 -1.39
N PHE A 68 -9.33 14.84 -2.55
CA PHE A 68 -9.01 13.69 -3.41
C PHE A 68 -7.66 13.87 -4.09
N ARG A 69 -7.10 12.77 -4.57
CA ARG A 69 -5.89 12.75 -5.41
C ARG A 69 -6.25 12.34 -6.83
N LYS A 70 -5.62 12.97 -7.80
CA LYS A 70 -5.73 12.55 -9.20
C LYS A 70 -5.07 11.21 -9.41
N ALA A 71 -5.75 10.33 -10.16
CA ALA A 71 -5.28 9.01 -10.52
C ALA A 71 -5.48 8.73 -12.00
N LYS A 72 -4.62 7.89 -12.59
CA LYS A 72 -4.76 7.38 -13.95
C LYS A 72 -4.77 5.85 -13.95
N LEU A 73 -5.46 5.26 -14.92
CA LEU A 73 -5.43 3.82 -15.16
C LEU A 73 -4.16 3.43 -15.93
N VAL A 74 -3.54 2.33 -15.53
CA VAL A 74 -2.33 1.80 -16.16
C VAL A 74 -2.44 0.28 -16.25
N GLU A 75 -2.32 -0.26 -17.46
CA GLU A 75 -2.23 -1.69 -17.64
C GLU A 75 -0.88 -2.20 -17.14
N GLN A 76 -0.92 -3.15 -16.23
CA GLN A 76 0.27 -3.81 -15.73
C GLN A 76 0.68 -4.94 -16.67
N THR A 77 1.66 -4.66 -17.50
CA THR A 77 2.22 -5.63 -18.46
C THR A 77 3.38 -6.45 -17.88
N ALA A 78 3.93 -6.03 -16.75
CA ALA A 78 5.05 -6.72 -16.12
C ALA A 78 4.58 -8.06 -15.52
N ASN A 79 5.04 -9.15 -16.09
CA ASN A 79 4.88 -10.48 -15.48
C ASN A 79 5.85 -10.61 -14.31
N LEU A 80 5.36 -10.28 -13.12
CA LEU A 80 6.18 -10.38 -11.91
C LEU A 80 6.05 -11.76 -11.32
N ALA A 81 7.17 -12.43 -11.29
CA ALA A 81 7.30 -13.60 -10.45
C ALA A 81 7.06 -13.23 -8.98
N GLN A 82 6.14 -13.94 -8.32
CA GLN A 82 6.17 -14.00 -6.88
C GLN A 82 7.64 -14.26 -6.44
N PRO A 83 8.14 -13.57 -5.41
CA PRO A 83 7.41 -13.01 -4.27
C PRO A 83 7.25 -11.50 -4.28
N PHE A 84 7.74 -10.78 -5.27
CA PHE A 84 7.85 -9.32 -5.26
C PHE A 84 6.50 -8.57 -5.27
N THR A 85 5.41 -9.23 -5.60
CA THR A 85 4.06 -8.67 -5.49
C THR A 85 3.53 -8.75 -4.06
N TYR A 86 3.86 -9.81 -3.32
CA TYR A 86 3.33 -10.05 -1.96
C TYR A 86 4.17 -9.41 -0.84
N PHE A 87 5.48 -9.33 -1.02
CA PHE A 87 6.37 -8.73 -0.03
C PHE A 87 6.67 -7.26 -0.34
N LYS A 88 6.69 -6.43 0.70
CA LYS A 88 7.04 -5.01 0.58
C LYS A 88 8.54 -4.83 0.46
N THR A 89 9.08 -5.06 -0.72
CA THR A 89 10.51 -4.90 -1.04
C THR A 89 10.79 -3.54 -1.68
N SER A 90 12.07 -3.16 -1.76
CA SER A 90 12.52 -2.02 -2.56
C SER A 90 12.51 -2.32 -4.07
N HIS A 91 12.50 -3.60 -4.46
CA HIS A 91 12.41 -4.03 -5.85
C HIS A 91 10.95 -4.26 -6.23
N ARG A 92 10.30 -3.23 -6.75
CA ARG A 92 8.90 -3.25 -7.22
C ARG A 92 8.79 -2.61 -8.60
N PRO A 93 9.39 -3.23 -9.65
CA PRO A 93 9.47 -2.65 -10.99
C PRO A 93 8.10 -2.49 -11.67
N HIS A 94 7.07 -3.12 -11.14
CA HIS A 94 5.68 -3.05 -11.61
C HIS A 94 4.93 -1.81 -11.11
N LEU A 95 5.47 -1.09 -10.12
CA LEU A 95 4.87 0.12 -9.60
C LEU A 95 5.76 1.31 -9.95
N THR A 96 5.23 2.23 -10.71
CA THR A 96 5.92 3.47 -11.05
C THR A 96 5.46 4.58 -10.09
N LEU A 97 6.40 5.32 -9.54
CA LEU A 97 6.12 6.50 -8.73
C LEU A 97 6.17 7.72 -9.63
N GLU A 98 5.01 8.25 -9.96
CA GLU A 98 4.86 9.51 -10.72
C GLU A 98 4.22 10.58 -9.84
N GLN A 99 4.04 11.79 -10.38
CA GLN A 99 3.34 12.88 -9.68
C GLN A 99 1.88 12.53 -9.41
N GLN A 100 1.26 11.80 -10.35
CA GLN A 100 -0.12 11.35 -10.28
C GLN A 100 -0.15 9.89 -9.82
N GLU A 101 -1.09 9.54 -8.96
CA GLU A 101 -1.27 8.16 -8.52
C GLU A 101 -1.75 7.29 -9.70
N GLN A 102 -1.35 6.03 -9.71
CA GLN A 102 -1.72 5.08 -10.75
C GLN A 102 -2.59 3.99 -10.17
N ILE A 103 -3.66 3.63 -10.85
CA ILE A 103 -4.50 2.46 -10.56
C ILE A 103 -4.13 1.40 -11.60
N TYR A 104 -3.63 0.27 -11.13
CA TYR A 104 -3.20 -0.81 -12.01
C TYR A 104 -4.32 -1.82 -12.26
N TYR A 105 -4.35 -2.36 -13.49
CA TYR A 105 -5.19 -3.48 -13.87
C TYR A 105 -4.39 -4.46 -14.74
N ASN A 106 -4.80 -5.74 -14.77
CA ASN A 106 -4.14 -6.77 -15.57
C ASN A 106 -4.77 -6.90 -16.96
N ALA A 107 -4.18 -7.74 -17.82
CA ALA A 107 -4.65 -8.00 -19.19
C ALA A 107 -6.09 -8.56 -19.27
N GLN A 108 -6.66 -9.05 -18.18
CA GLN A 108 -8.04 -9.49 -18.07
C GLN A 108 -8.99 -8.37 -17.63
N GLY A 109 -8.49 -7.14 -17.51
CA GLY A 109 -9.27 -6.00 -17.02
C GLY A 109 -9.58 -6.05 -15.52
N GLN A 110 -8.89 -6.90 -14.75
CA GLN A 110 -9.08 -7.00 -13.30
C GLN A 110 -8.21 -5.95 -12.61
N LEU A 111 -8.82 -5.20 -11.69
CA LEU A 111 -8.15 -4.18 -10.91
C LEU A 111 -7.20 -4.81 -9.88
N LEU A 112 -6.08 -4.14 -9.65
CA LEU A 112 -5.02 -4.59 -8.74
C LEU A 112 -4.88 -3.61 -7.57
N GLU A 113 -3.75 -2.95 -7.48
CA GLU A 113 -3.41 -1.98 -6.41
C GLU A 113 -3.11 -0.61 -7.03
N THR A 114 -2.84 0.38 -6.18
CA THR A 114 -2.34 1.67 -6.66
C THR A 114 -0.82 1.75 -6.52
N SER A 115 -0.21 2.81 -7.06
CA SER A 115 1.25 2.99 -6.99
C SER A 115 1.81 3.04 -5.55
N ILE A 116 1.00 3.47 -4.57
CA ILE A 116 1.45 3.62 -3.18
C ILE A 116 0.50 3.02 -2.13
N GLY A 117 -0.60 2.40 -2.53
CA GLY A 117 -1.63 1.86 -1.63
C GLY A 117 -2.43 0.73 -2.24
N ASN A 118 -3.40 0.23 -1.48
CA ASN A 118 -4.40 -0.70 -2.00
C ASN A 118 -5.62 0.07 -2.48
N LEU A 119 -6.23 -0.42 -3.57
CA LEU A 119 -7.44 0.14 -4.15
C LEU A 119 -8.68 -0.31 -3.39
N LEU A 120 -9.67 0.58 -3.26
CA LEU A 120 -11.03 0.23 -2.85
C LEU A 120 -12.03 0.96 -3.76
N LEU A 121 -13.14 0.31 -4.02
CA LEU A 121 -14.31 0.89 -4.71
C LEU A 121 -15.52 0.89 -3.79
N GLU A 122 -16.29 1.97 -3.80
CA GLU A 122 -17.60 2.03 -3.19
C GLU A 122 -18.64 1.67 -4.25
N LEU A 123 -19.37 0.58 -4.01
CA LEU A 123 -20.43 0.06 -4.87
C LEU A 123 -21.63 -0.25 -3.99
N ASP A 124 -22.79 0.32 -4.31
CA ASP A 124 -24.04 0.17 -3.52
C ASP A 124 -23.82 0.47 -2.02
N GLY A 125 -23.07 1.54 -1.71
CA GLY A 125 -22.77 1.96 -0.35
C GLY A 125 -21.85 1.00 0.44
N LYS A 126 -21.16 0.07 -0.22
CA LYS A 126 -20.21 -0.89 0.39
C LYS A 126 -18.83 -0.76 -0.22
N LEU A 127 -17.80 -0.96 0.62
CA LEU A 127 -16.42 -0.94 0.16
C LEU A 127 -15.94 -2.33 -0.26
N TYR A 128 -15.38 -2.39 -1.45
CA TYR A 128 -14.75 -3.59 -2.01
C TYR A 128 -13.28 -3.31 -2.35
N THR A 129 -12.42 -4.29 -2.14
CA THR A 129 -11.00 -4.24 -2.49
C THR A 129 -10.61 -5.43 -3.36
N PRO A 130 -9.70 -5.28 -4.33
CA PRO A 130 -9.25 -6.38 -5.15
C PRO A 130 -8.72 -7.55 -4.31
N SER A 131 -8.98 -8.79 -4.77
CA SER A 131 -8.49 -9.98 -4.10
C SER A 131 -6.95 -10.03 -4.11
N ALA A 132 -6.37 -10.34 -2.96
CA ALA A 132 -4.92 -10.48 -2.82
C ALA A 132 -4.35 -11.65 -3.67
N GLU A 133 -5.18 -12.61 -4.08
CA GLU A 133 -4.79 -13.72 -4.96
C GLU A 133 -4.36 -13.25 -6.35
N LEU A 134 -4.76 -12.05 -6.76
CA LEU A 134 -4.33 -11.42 -8.01
C LEU A 134 -2.86 -10.96 -8.00
N GLY A 135 -2.12 -11.15 -6.90
CA GLY A 135 -0.71 -10.82 -6.82
C GLY A 135 -0.46 -9.36 -6.43
N LEU A 136 -1.16 -8.87 -5.43
CA LEU A 136 -0.96 -7.54 -4.87
C LEU A 136 -0.49 -7.56 -3.42
N LEU A 137 0.06 -6.45 -2.94
CA LEU A 137 0.51 -6.35 -1.56
C LEU A 137 -0.67 -6.37 -0.59
N LYS A 138 -0.61 -7.27 0.39
CA LYS A 138 -1.53 -7.27 1.54
C LYS A 138 -1.17 -6.10 2.47
N GLY A 139 -1.76 -4.93 2.20
CA GLY A 139 -1.52 -3.73 3.00
C GLY A 139 -2.10 -3.86 4.40
N ILE A 140 -1.41 -3.32 5.42
CA ILE A 140 -1.83 -3.44 6.82
C ILE A 140 -3.15 -2.69 7.06
N TYR A 141 -3.31 -1.49 6.51
CA TYR A 141 -4.55 -0.75 6.65
C TYR A 141 -5.71 -1.44 5.89
N ARG A 142 -5.44 -1.99 4.70
CA ARG A 142 -6.41 -2.82 3.98
C ARG A 142 -6.85 -4.03 4.82
N GLN A 143 -5.90 -4.73 5.44
CA GLN A 143 -6.23 -5.88 6.29
C GLN A 143 -7.09 -5.46 7.48
N GLN A 144 -6.80 -4.32 8.10
CA GLN A 144 -7.63 -3.78 9.17
C GLN A 144 -9.07 -3.56 8.72
N LEU A 145 -9.30 -2.95 7.54
CA LEU A 145 -10.65 -2.74 7.00
C LEU A 145 -11.39 -4.06 6.77
N LEU A 146 -10.69 -5.12 6.33
CA LEU A 146 -11.26 -6.45 6.16
C LEU A 146 -11.60 -7.09 7.51
N ASP A 147 -10.70 -7.05 8.48
CA ASP A 147 -10.87 -7.64 9.82
C ASP A 147 -12.04 -6.97 10.59
N GLU A 148 -12.21 -5.66 10.39
CA GLU A 148 -13.31 -4.87 10.98
C GLU A 148 -14.63 -4.99 10.19
N GLY A 149 -14.65 -5.73 9.07
CA GLY A 149 -15.83 -5.89 8.22
C GLY A 149 -16.25 -4.61 7.48
N GLN A 150 -15.34 -3.61 7.40
CA GLN A 150 -15.59 -2.36 6.70
C GLN A 150 -15.38 -2.48 5.19
N ALA A 151 -14.62 -3.46 4.74
CA ALA A 151 -14.43 -3.79 3.33
C ALA A 151 -14.53 -5.28 3.07
N THR A 152 -14.79 -5.67 1.82
CA THR A 152 -14.86 -7.07 1.38
C THR A 152 -13.97 -7.28 0.17
N GLU A 153 -13.25 -8.40 0.12
CA GLU A 153 -12.50 -8.79 -1.07
C GLU A 153 -13.44 -9.21 -2.20
N LYS A 154 -13.16 -8.73 -3.40
CA LYS A 154 -13.88 -9.08 -4.63
C LYS A 154 -12.90 -9.03 -5.81
N VAL A 155 -13.11 -9.85 -6.83
CA VAL A 155 -12.47 -9.64 -8.12
C VAL A 155 -13.14 -8.43 -8.76
N LEU A 156 -12.51 -7.27 -8.67
CA LEU A 156 -12.97 -6.02 -9.24
C LEU A 156 -12.43 -5.86 -10.67
N THR A 157 -13.23 -5.29 -11.54
CA THR A 157 -12.94 -5.08 -12.96
C THR A 157 -13.01 -3.61 -13.36
N LEU A 158 -12.58 -3.31 -14.59
CA LEU A 158 -12.77 -1.97 -15.17
C LEU A 158 -14.24 -1.57 -15.22
N ALA A 159 -15.16 -2.52 -15.46
CA ALA A 159 -16.60 -2.26 -15.44
C ALA A 159 -17.10 -1.91 -14.02
N ASP A 160 -16.57 -2.56 -12.96
CA ASP A 160 -16.88 -2.16 -11.58
C ASP A 160 -16.36 -0.74 -11.28
N LEU A 161 -15.20 -0.37 -11.83
CA LEU A 161 -14.64 0.97 -11.65
C LEU A 161 -15.50 2.06 -12.28
N GLU A 162 -16.09 1.80 -13.46
CA GLU A 162 -17.02 2.72 -14.13
C GLU A 162 -18.32 2.91 -13.34
N GLN A 163 -18.76 1.91 -12.58
CA GLN A 163 -19.97 1.93 -11.78
C GLN A 163 -19.73 2.42 -10.34
N ALA A 164 -18.47 2.60 -9.94
CA ALA A 164 -18.13 2.99 -8.59
C ALA A 164 -18.64 4.39 -8.24
N GLU A 165 -19.34 4.52 -7.12
CA GLU A 165 -19.78 5.79 -6.54
C GLU A 165 -18.59 6.63 -6.13
N LYS A 166 -17.57 5.96 -5.58
CA LYS A 166 -16.29 6.55 -5.18
C LYS A 166 -15.15 5.56 -5.32
N ILE A 167 -13.98 6.11 -5.58
CA ILE A 167 -12.72 5.39 -5.69
C ILE A 167 -11.83 5.82 -4.55
N TYR A 168 -11.25 4.87 -3.84
CA TYR A 168 -10.32 5.14 -2.75
C TYR A 168 -9.02 4.39 -2.92
N ALA A 169 -7.98 4.94 -2.33
CA ALA A 169 -6.79 4.18 -1.98
C ALA A 169 -6.57 4.18 -0.48
N CYS A 170 -5.85 3.19 0.02
CA CYS A 170 -5.48 3.16 1.43
C CYS A 170 -4.05 2.68 1.65
N ASN A 171 -3.43 3.21 2.69
CA ASN A 171 -2.16 2.72 3.20
C ASN A 171 -2.00 3.08 4.69
N ALA A 172 -1.04 2.44 5.37
CA ALA A 172 -0.82 2.63 6.81
C ALA A 172 -0.33 4.05 7.21
N VAL A 173 0.07 4.88 6.24
CA VAL A 173 0.56 6.25 6.51
C VAL A 173 -0.57 7.28 6.44
N ARG A 174 -1.51 7.09 5.51
CA ARG A 174 -2.56 8.07 5.21
C ARG A 174 -3.97 7.58 5.57
N GLY A 175 -4.12 6.32 5.96
CA GLY A 175 -5.43 5.71 6.10
C GLY A 175 -6.13 5.57 4.74
N LEU A 176 -7.44 5.78 4.74
CA LEU A 176 -8.28 5.79 3.54
C LEU A 176 -8.34 7.23 2.98
N TYR A 177 -8.16 7.38 1.66
CA TYR A 177 -8.27 8.66 0.96
C TYR A 177 -8.89 8.48 -0.42
N GLU A 178 -9.64 9.49 -0.87
CA GLU A 178 -10.38 9.46 -2.13
C GLU A 178 -9.46 9.73 -3.32
N LEU A 179 -9.73 9.01 -4.42
CA LEU A 179 -9.11 9.20 -5.73
C LEU A 179 -10.13 9.72 -6.73
N GLU A 180 -9.69 10.59 -7.62
CA GLU A 180 -10.43 11.03 -8.79
C GLU A 180 -9.69 10.61 -10.06
N LEU A 181 -10.37 9.88 -10.93
CA LEU A 181 -9.80 9.53 -12.23
C LEU A 181 -9.61 10.78 -13.09
N ASP A 182 -8.46 10.87 -13.73
CA ASP A 182 -8.23 11.88 -14.75
C ASP A 182 -9.12 11.58 -15.97
N SER A 183 -10.07 12.47 -16.23
CA SER A 183 -11.13 12.34 -17.25
C SER A 183 -10.61 12.24 -18.72
N LYS A 184 -9.29 12.18 -18.91
CA LYS A 184 -8.67 12.01 -20.23
C LYS A 184 -8.51 10.57 -20.71
N LEU A 185 -8.94 9.57 -19.93
CA LEU A 185 -8.94 8.18 -20.34
C LEU A 185 -10.27 7.84 -21.01
N SER A 186 -10.38 8.14 -22.31
CA SER A 186 -11.28 7.39 -23.18
C SER A 186 -10.72 5.96 -23.30
N LEU A 187 -11.45 4.99 -22.76
CA LEU A 187 -11.24 3.56 -23.01
C LEU A 187 -11.41 3.23 -24.49
#